data_324b954d0949a7c4e34b390143365ed6
#
_entry.id   324b954d0949a7c4e34b390143365ed6
#
_cell.length_a   1.000
_cell.length_b   1.000
_cell.length_c   1.000
_cell.angle_alpha   90.00
_cell.angle_beta   90.00
_cell.angle_gamma   90.00
#
_symmetry.space_group_name_H-M   'P 1'
#
loop_
_entity.id
_entity.type
_entity.pdbx_description
1 polymer ?
#
loop_
_entity_poly.entity_id
_entity_poly.type
_entity_poly.pdbx_seq_one_letter_code
_entity_poly.pdbx_strand_id
1 'polypeptide(L)'
;MYLDFTVAIPTFNGANRLPELLERLRNQANTENLSWEIIVVDNNSTDNTAKLVQSYQENWPYPYPLKYCLETKQGAGYARKRAVQAAKGKFIGFLDDDNYPELNWVAAAYDFGKNYPQVGAFASQIHPQWEVEPPENFQRLAPFLAITERGNLPLLYKPTQKLLPPSAGLVVRRQAWLESVPNQLILTGRVAGNMLTSEDLEMLIYIQKAGWEIWYNPDMEIYHKIPSWRLQKEYLIPFFQGIGLSRYITRMLSIRNSWARPMIFFAYFINDVRKVFWHLVKYHLKVKNDLVAACEMQLMFSSLISPFYWLKNGYRNNI
;
A
#
# COMPACT_ATOMS: atom_id res chain seq x y z
N MET A 1 -16.70 14.96 -18.33
CA MET A 1 -15.61 14.53 -19.19
C MET A 1 -14.70 13.62 -18.37
N TYR A 2 -14.34 12.45 -18.86
CA TYR A 2 -13.38 11.57 -18.20
C TYR A 2 -11.96 12.08 -18.49
N LEU A 3 -11.09 11.98 -17.50
CA LEU A 3 -9.67 12.29 -17.63
C LEU A 3 -8.88 11.01 -17.90
N ASP A 4 -7.65 11.17 -18.36
CA ASP A 4 -6.74 10.05 -18.58
C ASP A 4 -6.20 9.50 -17.27
N PHE A 5 -5.81 10.38 -16.35
CA PHE A 5 -5.14 10.00 -15.12
C PHE A 5 -5.58 10.85 -13.91
N THR A 6 -5.61 10.25 -12.74
CA THR A 6 -5.76 10.93 -11.44
C THR A 6 -4.60 10.52 -10.55
N VAL A 7 -3.85 11.47 -10.01
CA VAL A 7 -2.94 11.23 -8.89
C VAL A 7 -3.73 11.43 -7.60
N ALA A 8 -3.78 10.42 -6.76
CA ALA A 8 -4.48 10.43 -5.48
C ALA A 8 -3.48 10.35 -4.33
N ILE A 9 -3.55 11.29 -3.41
CA ILE A 9 -2.65 11.43 -2.26
C ILE A 9 -3.47 11.31 -0.97
N PRO A 10 -3.63 10.08 -0.43
CA PRO A 10 -4.16 9.92 0.92
C PRO A 10 -3.16 10.47 1.93
N THR A 11 -3.61 11.32 2.84
CA THR A 11 -2.74 11.92 3.85
C THR A 11 -3.43 12.01 5.20
N PHE A 12 -2.65 11.91 6.29
CA PHE A 12 -3.06 12.18 7.65
C PHE A 12 -1.93 12.92 8.38
N ASN A 13 -2.21 14.13 8.86
CA ASN A 13 -1.21 15.01 9.47
C ASN A 13 0.03 15.17 8.56
N GLY A 14 -0.22 15.53 7.29
CA GLY A 14 0.78 15.58 6.23
C GLY A 14 1.34 16.97 5.92
N ALA A 15 1.04 17.99 6.72
CA ALA A 15 1.42 19.38 6.42
C ALA A 15 2.92 19.56 6.13
N ASN A 16 3.78 18.78 6.77
CA ASN A 16 5.24 18.87 6.57
C ASN A 16 5.79 18.01 5.42
N ARG A 17 4.98 17.06 4.87
CA ARG A 17 5.41 16.12 3.82
C ARG A 17 4.87 16.49 2.45
N LEU A 18 3.62 16.97 2.40
CA LEU A 18 2.94 17.32 1.16
C LEU A 18 3.67 18.36 0.28
N PRO A 19 4.34 19.39 0.81
CA PRO A 19 5.00 20.38 -0.03
C PRO A 19 5.98 19.78 -1.03
N GLU A 20 6.87 18.88 -0.58
CA GLU A 20 7.86 18.26 -1.46
C GLU A 20 7.18 17.40 -2.54
N LEU A 21 6.17 16.61 -2.17
CA LEU A 21 5.41 15.80 -3.13
C LEU A 21 4.66 16.66 -4.15
N LEU A 22 3.99 17.72 -3.71
CA LEU A 22 3.24 18.62 -4.61
C LEU A 22 4.17 19.33 -5.60
N GLU A 23 5.37 19.76 -5.18
CA GLU A 23 6.35 20.33 -6.10
C GLU A 23 6.88 19.30 -7.10
N ARG A 24 7.08 18.04 -6.72
CA ARG A 24 7.44 16.98 -7.67
C ARG A 24 6.34 16.68 -8.68
N LEU A 25 5.09 16.73 -8.27
CA LEU A 25 3.96 16.59 -9.17
C LEU A 25 3.79 17.81 -10.08
N ARG A 26 4.11 19.00 -9.59
CA ARG A 26 4.16 20.23 -10.38
C ARG A 26 5.17 20.15 -11.54
N ASN A 27 6.26 19.44 -11.35
CA ASN A 27 7.35 19.30 -12.31
C ASN A 27 7.29 18.03 -13.16
N GLN A 28 6.13 17.33 -13.20
CA GLN A 28 5.99 16.14 -14.05
C GLN A 28 6.18 16.49 -15.53
N ALA A 29 7.01 15.70 -16.21
CA ALA A 29 7.35 15.86 -17.62
C ALA A 29 6.56 14.90 -18.52
N ASN A 30 6.52 15.19 -19.81
CA ASN A 30 5.85 14.38 -20.84
C ASN A 30 4.34 14.22 -20.60
N THR A 31 3.71 15.19 -19.93
CA THR A 31 2.28 15.19 -19.63
C THR A 31 1.46 16.15 -20.46
N GLU A 32 2.04 16.80 -21.46
CA GLU A 32 1.42 17.88 -22.26
C GLU A 32 0.19 17.38 -23.03
N ASN A 33 0.17 16.11 -23.40
CA ASN A 33 -0.93 15.47 -24.13
C ASN A 33 -1.85 14.66 -23.22
N LEU A 34 -1.70 14.76 -21.90
CA LEU A 34 -2.51 14.02 -20.91
C LEU A 34 -3.49 14.96 -20.21
N SER A 35 -4.73 14.51 -20.14
CA SER A 35 -5.73 15.14 -19.28
C SER A 35 -5.68 14.49 -17.91
N TRP A 36 -5.19 15.19 -16.88
CA TRP A 36 -5.04 14.61 -15.56
C TRP A 36 -5.35 15.58 -14.41
N GLU A 37 -5.44 15.06 -13.22
CA GLU A 37 -5.77 15.82 -12.01
C GLU A 37 -5.01 15.27 -10.81
N ILE A 38 -4.89 16.09 -9.76
CA ILE A 38 -4.37 15.71 -8.45
C ILE A 38 -5.49 15.83 -7.42
N ILE A 39 -5.65 14.82 -6.58
CA ILE A 39 -6.61 14.82 -5.47
C ILE A 39 -5.86 14.51 -4.17
N VAL A 40 -5.78 15.48 -3.27
CA VAL A 40 -5.35 15.24 -1.90
C VAL A 40 -6.56 14.84 -1.07
N VAL A 41 -6.52 13.64 -0.50
CA VAL A 41 -7.57 13.14 0.40
C VAL A 41 -7.06 13.22 1.83
N ASP A 42 -7.52 14.23 2.53
CA ASP A 42 -7.24 14.46 3.94
C ASP A 42 -8.07 13.49 4.80
N ASN A 43 -7.42 12.56 5.46
CA ASN A 43 -8.05 11.55 6.28
C ASN A 43 -8.27 12.03 7.72
N ASN A 44 -8.97 13.16 7.87
CA ASN A 44 -9.32 13.77 9.14
C ASN A 44 -8.09 14.24 9.94
N SER A 45 -7.20 14.99 9.29
CA SER A 45 -6.02 15.58 9.92
C SER A 45 -6.38 16.61 11.00
N THR A 46 -5.52 16.72 11.99
CA THR A 46 -5.64 17.67 13.10
C THR A 46 -4.60 18.79 13.06
N ASP A 47 -3.66 18.70 12.13
CA ASP A 47 -2.63 19.72 11.84
C ASP A 47 -3.09 20.72 10.76
N ASN A 48 -2.16 21.48 10.21
CA ASN A 48 -2.45 22.47 9.16
C ASN A 48 -2.60 21.89 7.74
N THR A 49 -2.78 20.56 7.57
CA THR A 49 -2.87 19.91 6.26
C THR A 49 -3.91 20.56 5.34
N ALA A 50 -5.14 20.77 5.83
CA ALA A 50 -6.22 21.38 5.03
C ALA A 50 -5.84 22.79 4.55
N LYS A 51 -5.34 23.65 5.43
CA LYS A 51 -4.94 25.03 5.08
C LYS A 51 -3.79 25.05 4.08
N LEU A 52 -2.83 24.14 4.24
CA LEU A 52 -1.72 24.00 3.30
C LEU A 52 -2.23 23.67 1.90
N VAL A 53 -3.07 22.65 1.76
CA VAL A 53 -3.60 22.25 0.45
C VAL A 53 -4.41 23.38 -0.19
N GLN A 54 -5.23 24.10 0.59
CA GLN A 54 -5.98 25.26 0.10
C GLN A 54 -5.06 26.35 -0.44
N SER A 55 -3.96 26.68 0.27
CA SER A 55 -2.98 27.68 -0.21
C SER A 55 -2.30 27.25 -1.51
N TYR A 56 -2.04 25.94 -1.68
CA TYR A 56 -1.57 25.41 -2.96
C TYR A 56 -2.61 25.53 -4.06
N GLN A 57 -3.89 25.28 -3.78
CA GLN A 57 -4.97 25.40 -4.78
C GLN A 57 -5.09 26.83 -5.32
N GLU A 58 -5.03 27.83 -4.45
CA GLU A 58 -5.12 29.26 -4.83
C GLU A 58 -3.97 29.69 -5.76
N ASN A 59 -2.79 29.09 -5.58
CA ASN A 59 -1.57 29.42 -6.32
C ASN A 59 -1.17 28.32 -7.33
N TRP A 60 -2.09 27.45 -7.72
CA TRP A 60 -1.80 26.32 -8.63
C TRP A 60 -1.96 26.76 -10.09
N PRO A 61 -0.87 27.10 -10.83
CA PRO A 61 -0.95 27.75 -12.13
C PRO A 61 -1.12 26.78 -13.31
N TYR A 62 -1.34 25.50 -13.05
CA TYR A 62 -1.22 24.46 -14.07
C TYR A 62 -2.57 24.11 -14.70
N PRO A 63 -2.56 23.56 -15.95
CA PRO A 63 -3.78 23.22 -16.66
C PRO A 63 -4.55 22.06 -16.01
N TYR A 64 -3.91 21.27 -15.13
CA TYR A 64 -4.55 20.20 -14.39
C TYR A 64 -4.88 20.64 -12.95
N PRO A 65 -6.11 20.37 -12.48
CA PRO A 65 -6.56 20.85 -11.19
C PRO A 65 -5.94 20.08 -10.01
N LEU A 66 -5.59 20.82 -8.96
CA LEU A 66 -5.36 20.28 -7.61
C LEU A 66 -6.65 20.37 -6.82
N LYS A 67 -7.12 19.25 -6.27
CA LYS A 67 -8.36 19.15 -5.50
C LYS A 67 -8.10 18.71 -4.07
N TYR A 68 -8.87 19.24 -3.15
CA TYR A 68 -8.93 18.79 -1.76
C TYR A 68 -10.21 18.01 -1.51
N CYS A 69 -10.12 16.87 -0.84
CA CYS A 69 -11.24 16.06 -0.38
C CYS A 69 -11.04 15.66 1.08
N LEU A 70 -12.05 15.85 1.92
CA LEU A 70 -12.06 15.36 3.29
C LEU A 70 -12.68 13.95 3.35
N GLU A 71 -12.01 13.05 4.08
CA GLU A 71 -12.55 11.76 4.52
C GLU A 71 -12.52 11.70 6.05
N THR A 72 -13.69 11.70 6.67
CA THR A 72 -13.84 11.77 8.14
C THR A 72 -13.59 10.45 8.85
N LYS A 73 -13.77 9.31 8.16
CA LYS A 73 -13.45 8.00 8.70
C LYS A 73 -11.96 7.73 8.57
N GLN A 74 -11.27 7.63 9.69
CA GLN A 74 -9.83 7.34 9.70
C GLN A 74 -9.52 5.92 9.22
N GLY A 75 -8.46 5.80 8.42
CA GLY A 75 -7.94 4.58 7.85
C GLY A 75 -7.61 4.73 6.36
N ALA A 76 -6.44 4.25 5.95
CA ALA A 76 -5.94 4.40 4.58
C ALA A 76 -6.90 3.80 3.52
N GLY A 77 -7.61 2.72 3.86
CA GLY A 77 -8.63 2.13 2.99
C GLY A 77 -9.80 3.08 2.71
N TYR A 78 -10.26 3.84 3.71
CA TYR A 78 -11.32 4.84 3.52
C TYR A 78 -10.84 6.00 2.66
N ALA A 79 -9.64 6.50 2.91
CA ALA A 79 -9.05 7.58 2.13
C ALA A 79 -8.86 7.19 0.65
N ARG A 80 -8.36 5.98 0.35
CA ARG A 80 -8.22 5.47 -1.02
C ARG A 80 -9.59 5.29 -1.68
N LYS A 81 -10.58 4.75 -0.97
CA LYS A 81 -11.95 4.66 -1.49
C LYS A 81 -12.51 6.03 -1.83
N ARG A 82 -12.32 7.03 -0.95
CA ARG A 82 -12.76 8.41 -1.19
C ARG A 82 -12.08 9.00 -2.43
N ALA A 83 -10.78 8.72 -2.60
CA ALA A 83 -10.04 9.12 -3.80
C ALA A 83 -10.66 8.55 -5.08
N VAL A 84 -10.95 7.25 -5.11
CA VAL A 84 -11.57 6.59 -6.29
C VAL A 84 -12.95 7.14 -6.61
N GLN A 85 -13.74 7.48 -5.59
CA GLN A 85 -15.06 8.11 -5.77
C GLN A 85 -14.96 9.52 -6.36
N ALA A 86 -13.96 10.30 -5.96
CA ALA A 86 -13.72 11.65 -6.43
C ALA A 86 -12.99 11.71 -7.79
N ALA A 87 -12.23 10.69 -8.12
CA ALA A 87 -11.39 10.61 -9.32
C ALA A 87 -12.20 10.58 -10.60
N LYS A 88 -11.72 11.32 -11.60
CA LYS A 88 -12.26 11.33 -12.97
C LYS A 88 -11.35 10.60 -13.96
N GLY A 89 -10.13 10.24 -13.56
CA GLY A 89 -9.16 9.56 -14.38
C GLY A 89 -9.56 8.11 -14.70
N LYS A 90 -9.21 7.66 -15.87
CA LYS A 90 -9.28 6.25 -16.28
C LYS A 90 -8.36 5.38 -15.44
N PHE A 91 -7.19 5.92 -15.09
CA PHE A 91 -6.24 5.35 -14.15
C PHE A 91 -6.12 6.23 -12.91
N ILE A 92 -5.92 5.61 -11.75
CA ILE A 92 -5.75 6.30 -10.47
C ILE A 92 -4.44 5.82 -9.86
N GLY A 93 -3.47 6.71 -9.77
CA GLY A 93 -2.17 6.44 -9.15
C GLY A 93 -2.16 6.93 -7.71
N PHE A 94 -1.86 6.05 -6.76
CA PHE A 94 -1.74 6.37 -5.35
C PHE A 94 -0.29 6.70 -4.99
N LEU A 95 -0.09 7.86 -4.39
CA LEU A 95 1.17 8.25 -3.76
C LEU A 95 0.90 8.55 -2.30
N ASP A 96 1.59 7.87 -1.39
CA ASP A 96 1.57 8.28 0.01
C ASP A 96 2.33 9.61 0.15
N ASP A 97 2.05 10.41 1.16
CA ASP A 97 2.60 11.77 1.30
C ASP A 97 4.12 11.82 1.61
N ASP A 98 4.75 10.66 1.72
CA ASP A 98 6.19 10.43 1.84
C ASP A 98 6.81 9.69 0.62
N ASN A 99 6.03 9.61 -0.48
CA ASN A 99 6.48 9.02 -1.74
C ASN A 99 6.78 10.12 -2.76
N TYR A 100 7.98 10.14 -3.28
CA TYR A 100 8.46 11.15 -4.20
C TYR A 100 8.66 10.57 -5.61
N PRO A 101 7.74 10.86 -6.56
CA PRO A 101 7.82 10.32 -7.91
C PRO A 101 8.95 10.98 -8.72
N GLU A 102 9.56 10.20 -9.63
CA GLU A 102 10.41 10.73 -10.69
C GLU A 102 9.61 11.58 -11.70
N LEU A 103 10.32 12.40 -12.48
CA LEU A 103 9.73 13.40 -13.35
C LEU A 103 8.77 12.85 -14.42
N ASN A 104 8.94 11.60 -14.83
CA ASN A 104 8.12 10.95 -15.85
C ASN A 104 7.09 9.97 -15.29
N TRP A 105 6.90 9.92 -13.98
CA TRP A 105 6.08 8.90 -13.33
C TRP A 105 4.64 8.86 -13.84
N VAL A 106 3.99 10.02 -14.02
CA VAL A 106 2.61 10.12 -14.54
C VAL A 106 2.53 9.63 -15.99
N ALA A 107 3.46 10.05 -16.85
CA ALA A 107 3.51 9.64 -18.25
C ALA A 107 3.77 8.13 -18.38
N ALA A 108 4.76 7.60 -17.67
CA ALA A 108 5.09 6.17 -17.67
C ALA A 108 3.93 5.30 -17.17
N ALA A 109 3.21 5.79 -16.14
CA ALA A 109 2.03 5.12 -15.63
C ALA A 109 0.89 5.07 -16.66
N TYR A 110 0.60 6.19 -17.30
CA TYR A 110 -0.44 6.26 -18.32
C TYR A 110 -0.13 5.37 -19.52
N ASP A 111 1.08 5.46 -20.04
CA ASP A 111 1.51 4.67 -21.21
C ASP A 111 1.45 3.17 -20.93
N PHE A 112 1.90 2.73 -19.76
CA PHE A 112 1.79 1.34 -19.37
C PHE A 112 0.33 0.87 -19.32
N GLY A 113 -0.52 1.59 -18.60
CA GLY A 113 -1.93 1.24 -18.50
C GLY A 113 -2.68 1.26 -19.84
N LYS A 114 -2.28 2.14 -20.78
CA LYS A 114 -2.82 2.21 -22.14
C LYS A 114 -2.39 1.01 -23.01
N ASN A 115 -1.13 0.62 -22.91
CA ASN A 115 -0.56 -0.45 -23.71
C ASN A 115 -0.95 -1.86 -23.24
N TYR A 116 -1.39 -2.01 -21.97
CA TYR A 116 -1.79 -3.29 -21.38
C TYR A 116 -3.26 -3.25 -20.94
N PRO A 117 -4.24 -3.46 -21.83
CA PRO A 117 -5.67 -3.31 -21.52
C PRO A 117 -6.21 -4.31 -20.49
N GLN A 118 -5.58 -5.47 -20.32
CA GLN A 118 -5.94 -6.52 -19.33
C GLN A 118 -5.44 -6.20 -17.92
N VAL A 119 -4.59 -5.18 -17.76
CA VAL A 119 -4.03 -4.82 -16.45
C VAL A 119 -5.04 -4.03 -15.63
N GLY A 120 -5.38 -4.54 -14.46
CA GLY A 120 -6.24 -3.89 -13.48
C GLY A 120 -5.48 -3.06 -12.45
N ALA A 121 -4.23 -3.44 -12.14
CA ALA A 121 -3.35 -2.67 -11.28
C ALA A 121 -1.88 -2.90 -11.64
N PHE A 122 -1.03 -1.90 -11.41
CA PHE A 122 0.41 -2.02 -11.64
C PHE A 122 1.18 -1.11 -10.68
N ALA A 123 2.34 -1.61 -10.23
CA ALA A 123 3.13 -1.01 -9.17
C ALA A 123 4.42 -0.41 -9.69
N SER A 124 4.87 0.60 -8.99
CA SER A 124 6.14 1.30 -9.21
C SER A 124 7.35 0.49 -8.74
N GLN A 125 8.51 0.84 -9.26
CA GLN A 125 9.79 0.62 -8.62
C GLN A 125 9.95 1.62 -7.48
N ILE A 126 10.27 1.12 -6.27
CA ILE A 126 10.29 1.94 -5.06
C ILE A 126 11.66 1.84 -4.42
N HIS A 127 12.38 2.95 -4.49
CA HIS A 127 13.71 3.10 -3.89
C HIS A 127 13.60 3.66 -2.47
N PRO A 128 14.42 3.18 -1.52
CA PRO A 128 14.45 3.77 -0.20
C PRO A 128 15.23 5.08 -0.18
N GLN A 129 14.71 6.07 0.50
CA GLN A 129 15.46 7.27 0.91
C GLN A 129 15.56 7.26 2.44
N TRP A 130 16.63 6.64 2.93
CA TRP A 130 16.88 6.50 4.36
C TRP A 130 17.34 7.82 4.96
N GLU A 131 16.72 8.25 6.07
CA GLU A 131 17.20 9.40 6.85
C GLU A 131 18.46 9.04 7.66
N VAL A 132 18.57 7.79 8.09
CA VAL A 132 19.73 7.20 8.77
C VAL A 132 20.00 5.81 8.23
N GLU A 133 21.25 5.33 8.31
CA GLU A 133 21.60 3.98 7.88
C GLU A 133 20.75 2.93 8.62
N PRO A 134 20.09 2.02 7.90
CA PRO A 134 19.29 0.98 8.53
C PRO A 134 20.16 -0.04 9.29
N PRO A 135 19.60 -0.73 10.29
CA PRO A 135 20.30 -1.78 11.02
C PRO A 135 20.85 -2.90 10.09
N GLU A 136 21.87 -3.59 10.56
CA GLU A 136 22.43 -4.74 9.84
C GLU A 136 21.33 -5.77 9.49
N ASN A 137 21.42 -6.36 8.30
CA ASN A 137 20.44 -7.31 7.75
C ASN A 137 19.02 -6.77 7.54
N PHE A 138 18.83 -5.44 7.56
CA PHE A 138 17.50 -4.81 7.40
C PHE A 138 16.87 -5.06 6.03
N GLN A 139 17.64 -5.40 5.00
CA GLN A 139 17.15 -5.80 3.67
C GLN A 139 16.10 -6.93 3.73
N ARG A 140 16.04 -7.73 4.80
CA ARG A 140 15.02 -8.75 5.02
C ARG A 140 13.66 -8.16 5.41
N LEU A 141 13.66 -6.96 5.97
CA LEU A 141 12.47 -6.22 6.41
C LEU A 141 12.05 -5.14 5.42
N ALA A 142 12.94 -4.66 4.59
CA ALA A 142 12.72 -3.55 3.66
C ALA A 142 11.46 -3.70 2.77
N PRO A 143 11.13 -4.90 2.23
CA PRO A 143 9.90 -5.08 1.44
C PRO A 143 8.61 -4.77 2.21
N PHE A 144 8.60 -4.91 3.54
CA PHE A 144 7.45 -4.56 4.37
C PHE A 144 7.29 -3.05 4.56
N LEU A 145 8.36 -2.28 4.35
CA LEU A 145 8.34 -0.82 4.26
C LEU A 145 8.14 -0.31 2.82
N ALA A 146 7.48 -1.12 2.00
CA ALA A 146 7.14 -0.85 0.60
C ALA A 146 8.33 -0.76 -0.36
N ILE A 147 9.57 -1.07 0.06
CA ILE A 147 10.71 -1.08 -0.87
C ILE A 147 10.53 -2.21 -1.88
N THR A 148 10.57 -1.82 -3.18
CA THR A 148 10.25 -2.74 -4.28
C THR A 148 11.19 -2.50 -5.45
N GLU A 149 12.31 -3.19 -5.47
CA GLU A 149 13.31 -3.17 -6.54
C GLU A 149 13.37 -4.55 -7.18
N ARG A 150 12.76 -4.68 -8.39
CA ARG A 150 12.58 -5.98 -9.07
C ARG A 150 13.26 -6.04 -10.43
N GLY A 151 14.22 -5.13 -10.67
CA GLY A 151 14.93 -5.01 -11.93
C GLY A 151 14.19 -4.18 -12.98
N ASN A 152 14.72 -4.17 -14.20
CA ASN A 152 14.38 -3.21 -15.25
C ASN A 152 13.39 -3.76 -16.30
N LEU A 153 12.71 -4.86 -16.00
CA LEU A 153 11.70 -5.45 -16.88
C LEU A 153 10.35 -5.54 -16.19
N PRO A 154 9.25 -5.29 -16.91
CA PRO A 154 7.91 -5.50 -16.39
C PRO A 154 7.69 -6.95 -15.94
N LEU A 155 7.04 -7.14 -14.79
CA LEU A 155 6.80 -8.45 -14.20
C LEU A 155 5.34 -8.64 -13.83
N LEU A 156 4.75 -9.78 -14.22
CA LEU A 156 3.41 -10.19 -13.81
C LEU A 156 3.43 -10.76 -12.38
N TYR A 157 2.62 -10.22 -11.48
CA TYR A 157 2.35 -10.81 -10.16
C TYR A 157 1.38 -12.00 -10.31
N LYS A 158 1.94 -13.19 -10.50
CA LYS A 158 1.15 -14.41 -10.69
C LYS A 158 0.38 -14.79 -9.42
N PRO A 159 -0.92 -15.14 -9.51
CA PRO A 159 -1.72 -15.55 -8.34
C PRO A 159 -1.12 -16.71 -7.54
N THR A 160 -0.37 -17.59 -8.22
CA THR A 160 0.30 -18.75 -7.62
C THR A 160 1.46 -18.36 -6.69
N GLN A 161 2.07 -17.21 -6.91
CA GLN A 161 3.22 -16.74 -6.11
C GLN A 161 2.79 -16.09 -4.79
N LYS A 162 1.50 -15.77 -4.61
CA LYS A 162 0.92 -15.14 -3.40
C LYS A 162 1.66 -13.87 -2.97
N LEU A 163 2.20 -13.16 -3.93
CA LEU A 163 2.90 -11.91 -3.74
C LEU A 163 2.14 -10.83 -4.47
N LEU A 164 1.90 -9.72 -3.79
CA LEU A 164 1.23 -8.53 -4.34
C LEU A 164 2.04 -7.30 -3.96
N PRO A 165 1.99 -6.24 -4.77
CA PRO A 165 2.72 -5.01 -4.49
C PRO A 165 2.07 -4.20 -3.36
N PRO A 166 2.82 -3.29 -2.71
CA PRO A 166 2.26 -2.29 -1.82
C PRO A 166 1.47 -1.23 -2.58
N SER A 167 0.68 -0.43 -1.85
CA SER A 167 -0.07 0.69 -2.42
C SER A 167 0.76 1.94 -2.73
N ALA A 168 1.97 2.04 -2.20
CA ALA A 168 2.89 3.12 -2.52
C ALA A 168 3.23 3.09 -4.02
N GLY A 169 2.94 4.16 -4.75
CA GLY A 169 3.12 4.22 -6.20
C GLY A 169 2.28 3.23 -7.02
N LEU A 170 1.22 2.68 -6.44
CA LEU A 170 0.31 1.76 -7.12
C LEU A 170 -0.66 2.51 -8.02
N VAL A 171 -0.79 2.09 -9.26
CA VAL A 171 -1.82 2.57 -10.17
C VAL A 171 -2.90 1.50 -10.34
N VAL A 172 -4.16 1.90 -10.28
CA VAL A 172 -5.30 1.03 -10.54
C VAL A 172 -6.10 1.55 -11.73
N ARG A 173 -6.58 0.63 -12.56
CA ARG A 173 -7.61 0.95 -13.55
C ARG A 173 -8.91 1.21 -12.79
N ARG A 174 -9.49 2.41 -12.95
CA ARG A 174 -10.71 2.81 -12.22
C ARG A 174 -11.85 1.81 -12.42
N GLN A 175 -12.01 1.29 -13.63
CA GLN A 175 -13.00 0.25 -13.94
C GLN A 175 -12.77 -1.02 -13.11
N ALA A 176 -11.53 -1.52 -13.06
CA ALA A 176 -11.19 -2.73 -12.30
C ALA A 176 -11.52 -2.58 -10.81
N TRP A 177 -11.28 -1.39 -10.24
CA TRP A 177 -11.68 -1.10 -8.86
C TRP A 177 -13.19 -1.13 -8.69
N LEU A 178 -13.92 -0.37 -9.51
CA LEU A 178 -15.38 -0.22 -9.36
C LEU A 178 -16.15 -1.52 -9.54
N GLU A 179 -15.65 -2.42 -10.40
CA GLU A 179 -16.27 -3.72 -10.66
C GLU A 179 -15.92 -4.79 -9.62
N SER A 180 -14.75 -4.68 -8.97
CA SER A 180 -14.20 -5.78 -8.20
C SER A 180 -14.12 -5.52 -6.70
N VAL A 181 -13.82 -4.27 -6.30
CA VAL A 181 -13.54 -3.96 -4.90
C VAL A 181 -14.83 -3.66 -4.16
N PRO A 182 -15.13 -4.37 -3.05
CA PRO A 182 -16.36 -4.15 -2.30
C PRO A 182 -16.39 -2.75 -1.66
N ASN A 183 -17.60 -2.26 -1.42
CA ASN A 183 -17.80 -0.95 -0.80
C ASN A 183 -17.17 -0.80 0.59
N GLN A 184 -16.99 -1.90 1.30
CA GLN A 184 -16.34 -1.93 2.60
C GLN A 184 -15.31 -3.05 2.62
N LEU A 185 -14.06 -2.67 2.86
CA LEU A 185 -12.99 -3.62 3.11
C LEU A 185 -13.04 -4.11 4.56
N ILE A 186 -12.51 -5.28 4.77
CA ILE A 186 -12.33 -5.88 6.10
C ILE A 186 -11.18 -5.18 6.83
N LEU A 187 -10.09 -4.96 6.10
CA LEU A 187 -8.92 -4.26 6.59
C LEU A 187 -9.05 -2.77 6.25
N THR A 188 -9.01 -1.91 7.25
CA THR A 188 -9.21 -0.46 7.07
C THR A 188 -7.91 0.35 6.99
N GLY A 189 -6.78 -0.33 7.24
CA GLY A 189 -5.49 0.32 7.34
C GLY A 189 -5.20 0.81 8.77
N ARG A 190 -4.03 1.40 8.93
CA ARG A 190 -3.55 1.90 10.23
C ARG A 190 -4.41 3.05 10.73
N VAL A 191 -4.77 3.00 12.00
CA VAL A 191 -5.46 4.08 12.74
C VAL A 191 -4.81 4.25 14.11
N ALA A 192 -5.08 5.36 14.79
CA ALA A 192 -4.56 5.60 16.14
C ALA A 192 -4.86 4.40 17.06
N GLY A 193 -3.83 3.85 17.70
CA GLY A 193 -3.93 2.69 18.58
C GLY A 193 -4.05 1.32 17.89
N ASN A 194 -4.11 1.25 16.55
CA ASN A 194 -4.21 -0.01 15.83
C ASN A 194 -3.33 0.00 14.57
N MET A 195 -2.33 -0.88 14.54
CA MET A 195 -1.39 -1.03 13.44
C MET A 195 -1.80 -2.08 12.41
N LEU A 196 -3.07 -2.53 12.38
CA LEU A 196 -3.58 -3.39 11.31
C LEU A 196 -3.39 -2.71 9.96
N THR A 197 -2.92 -3.47 9.00
CA THR A 197 -2.57 -3.01 7.64
C THR A 197 -2.99 -4.05 6.61
N SER A 198 -2.57 -3.92 5.37
CA SER A 198 -2.87 -4.83 4.25
C SER A 198 -4.25 -4.64 3.63
N GLU A 199 -4.87 -3.48 3.81
CA GLU A 199 -6.07 -3.06 3.08
C GLU A 199 -5.80 -2.95 1.57
N ASP A 200 -4.55 -2.61 1.21
CA ASP A 200 -4.06 -2.59 -0.17
C ASP A 200 -3.98 -3.99 -0.77
N LEU A 201 -3.47 -4.97 0.00
CA LEU A 201 -3.46 -6.37 -0.44
C LEU A 201 -4.88 -6.93 -0.58
N GLU A 202 -5.79 -6.59 0.34
CA GLU A 202 -7.19 -6.98 0.26
C GLU A 202 -7.83 -6.49 -1.05
N MET A 203 -7.67 -5.22 -1.38
CA MET A 203 -8.15 -4.61 -2.63
C MET A 203 -7.59 -5.34 -3.85
N LEU A 204 -6.27 -5.56 -3.89
CA LEU A 204 -5.60 -6.24 -5.00
C LEU A 204 -6.04 -7.70 -5.16
N ILE A 205 -6.34 -8.41 -4.07
CA ILE A 205 -6.90 -9.76 -4.11
C ILE A 205 -8.27 -9.75 -4.83
N TYR A 206 -9.14 -8.78 -4.55
CA TYR A 206 -10.42 -8.68 -5.25
C TYR A 206 -10.24 -8.42 -6.74
N ILE A 207 -9.37 -7.48 -7.12
CA ILE A 207 -9.05 -7.16 -8.52
C ILE A 207 -8.52 -8.42 -9.24
N GLN A 208 -7.56 -9.13 -8.62
CA GLN A 208 -6.97 -10.34 -9.21
C GLN A 208 -7.98 -11.49 -9.31
N LYS A 209 -8.90 -11.65 -8.34
CA LYS A 209 -9.96 -12.67 -8.37
C LYS A 209 -10.98 -12.41 -9.46
N ALA A 210 -11.23 -11.16 -9.81
CA ALA A 210 -12.09 -10.76 -10.91
C ALA A 210 -11.47 -11.02 -12.29
N GLY A 211 -10.22 -11.48 -12.34
CA GLY A 211 -9.53 -11.84 -13.57
C GLY A 211 -8.60 -10.76 -14.13
N TRP A 212 -8.49 -9.61 -13.47
CA TRP A 212 -7.56 -8.59 -13.87
C TRP A 212 -6.12 -8.98 -13.53
N GLU A 213 -5.18 -8.61 -14.39
CA GLU A 213 -3.76 -8.79 -14.15
C GLU A 213 -3.19 -7.69 -13.24
N ILE A 214 -2.18 -8.06 -12.44
CA ILE A 214 -1.41 -7.12 -11.62
C ILE A 214 0.05 -7.20 -12.05
N TRP A 215 0.65 -6.05 -12.36
CA TRP A 215 1.99 -5.97 -12.90
C TRP A 215 2.91 -5.06 -12.08
N TYR A 216 4.20 -5.24 -12.24
CA TYR A 216 5.25 -4.31 -11.87
C TYR A 216 5.72 -3.59 -13.12
N ASN A 217 5.82 -2.27 -13.06
CA ASN A 217 6.37 -1.43 -14.12
C ASN A 217 7.63 -0.72 -13.60
N PRO A 218 8.83 -1.06 -14.11
CA PRO A 218 10.10 -0.45 -13.68
C PRO A 218 10.24 1.02 -14.08
N ASP A 219 9.54 1.47 -15.14
CA ASP A 219 9.63 2.85 -15.63
C ASP A 219 8.91 3.85 -14.71
N MET A 220 8.15 3.34 -13.77
CA MET A 220 7.48 4.12 -12.73
C MET A 220 8.35 4.15 -11.46
N GLU A 221 9.27 5.09 -11.37
CA GLU A 221 10.17 5.18 -10.23
C GLU A 221 9.66 6.16 -9.18
N ILE A 222 9.72 5.76 -7.91
CA ILE A 222 9.46 6.62 -6.76
C ILE A 222 10.50 6.40 -5.66
N TYR A 223 10.75 7.44 -4.88
CA TYR A 223 11.57 7.38 -3.66
C TYR A 223 10.66 7.43 -2.44
N HIS A 224 10.77 6.45 -1.56
CA HIS A 224 10.06 6.41 -0.29
C HIS A 224 10.97 6.94 0.83
N LYS A 225 10.62 8.11 1.37
CA LYS A 225 11.34 8.72 2.48
C LYS A 225 11.03 7.99 3.78
N ILE A 226 12.07 7.41 4.37
CA ILE A 226 11.94 6.62 5.58
C ILE A 226 12.67 7.33 6.72
N PRO A 227 11.92 8.01 7.62
CA PRO A 227 12.50 8.72 8.73
C PRO A 227 13.07 7.75 9.78
N SER A 228 14.04 8.23 10.54
CA SER A 228 14.80 7.46 11.54
C SER A 228 13.91 6.74 12.56
N TRP A 229 12.81 7.37 12.99
CA TRP A 229 11.88 6.76 13.94
C TRP A 229 11.17 5.50 13.41
N ARG A 230 11.01 5.35 12.07
CA ARG A 230 10.45 4.13 11.46
C ARG A 230 11.41 2.95 11.52
N LEU A 231 12.69 3.16 11.82
CA LEU A 231 13.68 2.10 12.01
C LEU A 231 13.84 1.70 13.48
N GLN A 232 13.13 2.35 14.39
CA GLN A 232 13.18 2.06 15.82
C GLN A 232 12.27 0.90 16.21
N LYS A 233 12.63 0.21 17.29
CA LYS A 233 11.90 -0.95 17.83
C LYS A 233 10.45 -0.61 18.18
N GLU A 234 10.23 0.58 18.71
CA GLU A 234 8.93 1.12 19.16
C GLU A 234 7.93 1.22 18.01
N TYR A 235 8.41 1.45 16.79
CA TYR A 235 7.59 1.45 15.58
C TYR A 235 7.52 0.07 14.92
N LEU A 236 8.69 -0.58 14.72
CA LEU A 236 8.77 -1.81 13.92
C LEU A 236 8.02 -2.99 14.57
N ILE A 237 8.13 -3.19 15.88
CA ILE A 237 7.46 -4.31 16.54
C ILE A 237 5.93 -4.24 16.40
N PRO A 238 5.24 -3.12 16.76
CA PRO A 238 3.81 -2.99 16.51
C PRO A 238 3.43 -3.07 15.02
N PHE A 239 4.27 -2.55 14.12
CA PHE A 239 4.04 -2.62 12.69
C PHE A 239 4.04 -4.07 12.17
N PHE A 240 5.04 -4.89 12.52
CA PHE A 240 5.10 -6.30 12.17
C PHE A 240 4.00 -7.13 12.85
N GLN A 241 3.57 -6.73 14.05
CA GLN A 241 2.39 -7.29 14.69
C GLN A 241 1.13 -7.07 13.85
N GLY A 242 0.90 -5.84 13.41
CA GLY A 242 -0.26 -5.48 12.58
C GLY A 242 -0.30 -6.25 11.26
N ILE A 243 0.84 -6.36 10.57
CA ILE A 243 0.96 -7.17 9.34
C ILE A 243 0.62 -8.64 9.63
N GLY A 244 1.20 -9.20 10.70
CA GLY A 244 0.95 -10.59 11.08
C GLY A 244 -0.51 -10.87 11.37
N LEU A 245 -1.17 -10.00 12.16
CA LEU A 245 -2.58 -10.13 12.50
C LEU A 245 -3.51 -10.01 11.28
N SER A 246 -3.11 -9.29 10.24
CA SER A 246 -3.88 -9.16 8.99
C SER A 246 -3.80 -10.42 8.09
N ARG A 247 -2.81 -11.30 8.31
CA ARG A 247 -2.53 -12.43 7.40
C ARG A 247 -3.65 -13.46 7.30
N TYR A 248 -4.42 -13.68 8.35
CA TYR A 248 -5.57 -14.59 8.26
C TYR A 248 -6.55 -14.13 7.19
N ILE A 249 -6.92 -12.84 7.19
CA ILE A 249 -7.85 -12.27 6.23
C ILE A 249 -7.30 -12.37 4.81
N THR A 250 -6.09 -11.88 4.56
CA THR A 250 -5.52 -11.90 3.20
C THR A 250 -5.32 -13.32 2.66
N ARG A 251 -4.93 -14.28 3.50
CA ARG A 251 -4.81 -15.70 3.13
C ARG A 251 -6.16 -16.32 2.78
N MET A 252 -7.20 -16.11 3.61
CA MET A 252 -8.52 -16.68 3.37
C MET A 252 -9.20 -16.05 2.16
N LEU A 253 -9.03 -14.76 1.96
CA LEU A 253 -9.51 -14.06 0.77
C LEU A 253 -8.83 -14.54 -0.51
N SER A 254 -7.54 -14.89 -0.49
CA SER A 254 -6.81 -15.38 -1.66
C SER A 254 -7.28 -16.75 -2.15
N ILE A 255 -8.02 -17.51 -1.34
CA ILE A 255 -8.51 -18.84 -1.72
C ILE A 255 -9.74 -18.69 -2.62
N ARG A 256 -9.64 -19.19 -3.86
CA ARG A 256 -10.75 -19.16 -4.83
C ARG A 256 -11.91 -20.07 -4.41
N ASN A 257 -11.60 -21.33 -4.07
CA ASN A 257 -12.60 -22.33 -3.74
C ASN A 257 -12.88 -22.34 -2.23
N SER A 258 -14.05 -21.89 -1.82
CA SER A 258 -14.42 -21.77 -0.40
C SER A 258 -14.40 -23.12 0.35
N TRP A 259 -14.72 -24.22 -0.29
CA TRP A 259 -14.66 -25.57 0.30
C TRP A 259 -13.23 -25.98 0.71
N ALA A 260 -12.20 -25.46 0.05
CA ALA A 260 -10.80 -25.75 0.36
C ALA A 260 -10.26 -24.94 1.55
N ARG A 261 -10.97 -23.92 2.02
CA ARG A 261 -10.51 -23.02 3.10
C ARG A 261 -10.13 -23.74 4.39
N PRO A 262 -10.92 -24.69 4.93
CA PRO A 262 -10.52 -25.39 6.15
C PRO A 262 -9.18 -26.13 6.02
N MET A 263 -9.00 -26.88 4.94
CA MET A 263 -7.78 -27.63 4.70
C MET A 263 -6.57 -26.71 4.52
N ILE A 264 -6.71 -25.63 3.73
CA ILE A 264 -5.65 -24.65 3.50
C ILE A 264 -5.34 -23.86 4.80
N PHE A 265 -6.35 -23.57 5.63
CA PHE A 265 -6.18 -22.99 6.94
C PHE A 265 -5.24 -23.84 7.82
N PHE A 266 -5.52 -25.15 7.95
CA PHE A 266 -4.67 -26.06 8.72
C PHE A 266 -3.24 -26.14 8.15
N ALA A 267 -3.08 -26.14 6.83
CA ALA A 267 -1.76 -26.12 6.21
C ALA A 267 -0.99 -24.84 6.54
N TYR A 268 -1.65 -23.67 6.52
CA TYR A 268 -1.02 -22.41 6.96
C TYR A 268 -0.67 -22.43 8.45
N PHE A 269 -1.58 -22.92 9.29
CA PHE A 269 -1.37 -22.98 10.73
C PHE A 269 -0.13 -23.87 11.08
N ILE A 270 -0.06 -25.06 10.53
CA ILE A 270 1.09 -25.96 10.72
C ILE A 270 2.38 -25.30 10.22
N ASN A 271 2.33 -24.64 9.06
CA ASN A 271 3.51 -23.96 8.53
C ASN A 271 3.92 -22.75 9.41
N ASP A 272 2.99 -22.03 9.99
CA ASP A 272 3.31 -20.92 10.90
C ASP A 272 3.91 -21.44 12.23
N VAL A 273 3.37 -22.53 12.79
CA VAL A 273 4.00 -23.22 13.95
C VAL A 273 5.45 -23.63 13.62
N ARG A 274 5.65 -24.27 12.46
CA ARG A 274 6.97 -24.67 11.99
C ARG A 274 7.93 -23.48 11.88
N LYS A 275 7.48 -22.35 11.30
CA LYS A 275 8.29 -21.12 11.16
C LYS A 275 8.69 -20.54 12.51
N VAL A 276 7.75 -20.43 13.45
CA VAL A 276 8.03 -19.94 14.82
C VAL A 276 9.05 -20.86 15.49
N PHE A 277 8.86 -22.17 15.42
CA PHE A 277 9.77 -23.13 16.01
C PHE A 277 11.20 -23.02 15.46
N TRP A 278 11.37 -23.04 14.13
CA TRP A 278 12.67 -22.94 13.50
C TRP A 278 13.36 -21.60 13.75
N HIS A 279 12.59 -20.51 13.82
CA HIS A 279 13.13 -19.21 14.16
C HIS A 279 13.65 -19.18 15.61
N LEU A 280 12.90 -19.76 16.56
CA LEU A 280 13.35 -19.92 17.94
C LEU A 280 14.63 -20.76 18.03
N VAL A 281 14.70 -21.88 17.32
CA VAL A 281 15.90 -22.73 17.27
C VAL A 281 17.09 -21.96 16.71
N LYS A 282 16.89 -21.18 15.64
CA LYS A 282 17.97 -20.44 14.96
C LYS A 282 18.53 -19.30 15.81
N TYR A 283 17.67 -18.52 16.45
CA TYR A 283 18.06 -17.28 17.11
C TYR A 283 18.15 -17.38 18.64
N HIS A 284 17.50 -18.37 19.28
CA HIS A 284 17.48 -18.57 20.73
C HIS A 284 17.25 -17.24 21.48
N LEU A 285 18.09 -16.94 22.47
CA LEU A 285 18.04 -15.70 23.26
C LEU A 285 18.44 -14.45 22.47
N LYS A 286 19.12 -14.59 21.31
CA LYS A 286 19.53 -13.46 20.45
C LYS A 286 18.35 -12.69 19.88
N VAL A 287 17.15 -13.31 19.79
CA VAL A 287 15.91 -12.61 19.36
C VAL A 287 15.66 -11.31 20.13
N LYS A 288 16.09 -11.22 21.40
CA LYS A 288 15.89 -10.00 22.22
C LYS A 288 16.85 -8.87 21.82
N ASN A 289 18.01 -9.18 21.28
CA ASN A 289 19.09 -8.23 21.01
C ASN A 289 19.26 -7.92 19.51
N ASP A 290 18.66 -8.71 18.63
CA ASP A 290 18.64 -8.52 17.18
C ASP A 290 17.26 -7.99 16.76
N LEU A 291 17.19 -6.72 16.36
CA LEU A 291 15.96 -6.04 15.99
C LEU A 291 15.28 -6.74 14.80
N VAL A 292 16.05 -7.17 13.80
CA VAL A 292 15.52 -7.85 12.61
C VAL A 292 14.91 -9.18 12.99
N ALA A 293 15.62 -9.99 13.79
CA ALA A 293 15.10 -11.25 14.27
C ALA A 293 13.84 -11.07 15.17
N ALA A 294 13.82 -10.02 15.99
CA ALA A 294 12.63 -9.68 16.81
C ALA A 294 11.42 -9.34 15.95
N CYS A 295 11.59 -8.54 14.90
CA CYS A 295 10.52 -8.18 13.96
C CYS A 295 10.00 -9.40 13.20
N GLU A 296 10.88 -10.27 12.72
CA GLU A 296 10.49 -11.51 12.06
C GLU A 296 9.73 -12.46 13.01
N MET A 297 10.20 -12.60 14.25
CA MET A 297 9.48 -13.37 15.26
C MET A 297 8.09 -12.79 15.51
N GLN A 298 8.00 -11.47 15.68
CA GLN A 298 6.71 -10.79 15.89
C GLN A 298 5.74 -11.05 14.74
N LEU A 299 6.22 -10.96 13.49
CA LEU A 299 5.43 -11.25 12.29
C LEU A 299 4.91 -12.69 12.27
N MET A 300 5.79 -13.67 12.54
CA MET A 300 5.45 -15.09 12.51
C MET A 300 4.47 -15.44 13.63
N PHE A 301 4.74 -14.99 14.85
CA PHE A 301 3.87 -15.22 16.02
C PHE A 301 2.50 -14.57 15.81
N SER A 302 2.46 -13.32 15.37
CA SER A 302 1.19 -12.64 15.10
C SER A 302 0.41 -13.30 13.96
N SER A 303 1.10 -13.84 12.95
CA SER A 303 0.44 -14.63 11.90
C SER A 303 -0.20 -15.91 12.43
N LEU A 304 0.49 -16.60 13.36
CA LEU A 304 -0.01 -17.81 14.01
C LEU A 304 -1.26 -17.53 14.84
N ILE A 305 -1.29 -16.44 15.60
CA ILE A 305 -2.45 -16.09 16.45
C ILE A 305 -3.54 -15.32 15.71
N SER A 306 -3.30 -14.88 14.47
CA SER A 306 -4.22 -14.07 13.68
C SER A 306 -5.64 -14.67 13.57
N PRO A 307 -5.86 -15.99 13.35
CA PRO A 307 -7.21 -16.55 13.28
C PRO A 307 -7.99 -16.33 14.58
N PHE A 308 -7.34 -16.52 15.74
CA PHE A 308 -7.96 -16.36 17.05
C PHE A 308 -8.27 -14.89 17.35
N TYR A 309 -7.38 -13.99 16.93
CA TYR A 309 -7.61 -12.55 17.01
C TYR A 309 -8.91 -12.15 16.29
N TRP A 310 -9.11 -12.61 15.05
CA TRP A 310 -10.29 -12.29 14.25
C TRP A 310 -11.56 -12.95 14.79
N LEU A 311 -11.48 -14.18 15.30
CA LEU A 311 -12.61 -14.85 15.98
C LEU A 311 -13.07 -14.06 17.21
N LYS A 312 -12.12 -13.58 18.03
CA LYS A 312 -12.41 -12.79 19.23
C LYS A 312 -13.07 -11.44 18.90
N ASN A 313 -12.67 -10.81 17.79
CA ASN A 313 -13.20 -9.51 17.38
C ASN A 313 -14.45 -9.59 16.48
N GLY A 314 -15.19 -10.69 16.52
CA GLY A 314 -16.52 -10.81 15.90
C GLY A 314 -16.50 -11.13 14.41
N TYR A 315 -15.36 -11.46 13.83
CA TYR A 315 -15.24 -11.79 12.40
C TYR A 315 -15.65 -13.25 12.13
N ARG A 316 -16.93 -13.59 12.33
CA ARG A 316 -17.42 -14.96 12.14
C ARG A 316 -17.97 -15.27 10.73
N ASN A 317 -18.38 -14.29 9.92
CA ASN A 317 -19.29 -14.58 8.81
C ASN A 317 -19.01 -13.86 7.47
N ASN A 318 -17.88 -13.22 7.22
CA ASN A 318 -17.69 -12.44 5.97
C ASN A 318 -16.55 -12.93 5.06
N ILE A 319 -16.09 -14.18 5.20
CA ILE A 319 -15.06 -14.75 4.32
C ILE A 319 -15.59 -15.97 3.58
#